data_dcdab113ec30a166f9bf2892716c1048
#
_entry.id   dcdab113ec30a166f9bf2892716c1048
#
_cell.length_a   1.000
_cell.length_b   1.000
_cell.length_c   1.000
_cell.angle_alpha   90.00
_cell.angle_beta   90.00
_cell.angle_gamma   90.00
#
_symmetry.space_group_name_H-M   'P 1'
#
loop_
_entity.id
_entity.type
_entity.pdbx_description
1 polymer ?
#
loop_
_entity_poly.entity_id
_entity_poly.type
_entity_poly.pdbx_seq_one_letter_code
_entity_poly.pdbx_strand_id
1 'polypeptide(L)'
;MLTDSFDPRTPAKINPAPSPDALPVDACILTFSRKIADYVLAAYPCRQIGWSRSACGDTPIYCLDRAGKRFAFFLSYIGAPACTAMIEETRAVFRTEKYVLFGGAGCLDKEIARGKVMVPTAAYRDEGTSYHYAPAADYIDLPGARAVAAFCAESGLPYALGRTWTTDAIFRETEGNFAARKAEGCICVEMECAGVQAMCAFRG
;
A
#
# COMPACT_ATOMS: atom_id res chain seq x y z
N MET A 1 11.15 -2.64 23.24
CA MET A 1 9.78 -3.04 22.78
C MET A 1 9.72 -2.87 21.28
N LEU A 2 8.66 -3.34 20.57
CA LEU A 2 8.53 -3.14 19.12
C LEU A 2 8.59 -1.65 18.74
N THR A 3 7.99 -0.80 19.56
CA THR A 3 8.01 0.67 19.41
C THR A 3 9.40 1.30 19.48
N ASP A 4 10.42 0.55 19.87
CA ASP A 4 11.82 1.03 19.98
C ASP A 4 12.68 0.52 18.83
N SER A 5 12.06 -0.12 17.80
CA SER A 5 12.77 -0.78 16.70
C SER A 5 13.27 0.16 15.61
N PHE A 6 12.82 1.42 15.60
CA PHE A 6 13.26 2.40 14.60
C PHE A 6 14.72 2.81 14.83
N ASP A 7 15.59 2.47 13.90
CA ASP A 7 17.00 2.89 13.89
C ASP A 7 17.39 3.51 12.54
N PRO A 8 17.30 4.85 12.42
CA PRO A 8 17.68 5.53 11.18
C PRO A 8 19.20 5.77 11.06
N ARG A 9 20.00 5.40 12.06
CA ARG A 9 21.44 5.75 12.14
C ARG A 9 22.35 4.66 11.65
N THR A 10 21.94 3.38 11.78
CA THR A 10 22.79 2.26 11.37
C THR A 10 22.26 1.62 10.09
N PRO A 11 23.14 1.15 9.19
CA PRO A 11 22.70 0.50 7.95
C PRO A 11 22.11 -0.88 8.24
N ALA A 12 21.04 -1.23 7.52
CA ALA A 12 20.52 -2.58 7.55
C ALA A 12 21.54 -3.58 7.00
N LYS A 13 21.57 -4.79 7.52
CA LYS A 13 22.44 -5.87 7.04
C LYS A 13 22.07 -6.35 5.63
N ILE A 14 20.79 -6.29 5.32
CA ILE A 14 20.24 -6.60 3.99
C ILE A 14 19.53 -5.34 3.49
N ASN A 15 19.94 -4.86 2.33
CA ASN A 15 19.29 -3.72 1.68
C ASN A 15 18.83 -4.14 0.29
N PRO A 16 17.66 -3.63 -0.16
CA PRO A 16 17.27 -3.79 -1.55
C PRO A 16 18.33 -3.12 -2.43
N ALA A 17 18.78 -3.84 -3.45
CA ALA A 17 19.78 -3.32 -4.39
C ALA A 17 19.04 -2.75 -5.62
N PRO A 18 18.86 -1.42 -5.72
CA PRO A 18 18.31 -0.84 -6.94
C PRO A 18 19.24 -1.11 -8.10
N SER A 19 18.72 -1.61 -9.21
CA SER A 19 19.49 -1.81 -10.42
C SER A 19 19.68 -0.49 -11.16
N PRO A 20 20.88 -0.19 -11.69
CA PRO A 20 21.07 0.94 -12.59
C PRO A 20 20.22 0.80 -13.88
N ASP A 21 19.89 -0.44 -14.28
CA ASP A 21 19.07 -0.75 -15.45
C ASP A 21 17.58 -0.83 -15.12
N ALA A 22 17.16 -0.52 -13.89
CA ALA A 22 15.76 -0.52 -13.49
C ALA A 22 14.93 0.43 -14.38
N LEU A 23 13.82 -0.08 -14.92
CA LEU A 23 12.96 0.64 -15.83
C LEU A 23 12.34 1.87 -15.15
N PRO A 24 12.51 3.10 -15.66
CA PRO A 24 11.79 4.24 -15.13
C PRO A 24 10.31 4.15 -15.48
N VAL A 25 9.45 4.34 -14.46
CA VAL A 25 7.99 4.38 -14.59
C VAL A 25 7.42 5.58 -13.83
N ASP A 26 6.29 6.11 -14.31
CA ASP A 26 5.63 7.27 -13.70
C ASP A 26 4.99 6.95 -12.34
N ALA A 27 4.48 5.73 -12.19
CA ALA A 27 3.95 5.20 -10.93
C ALA A 27 3.90 3.67 -10.96
N CYS A 28 3.87 3.08 -9.78
CA CYS A 28 3.55 1.67 -9.60
C CYS A 28 2.14 1.53 -9.00
N ILE A 29 1.33 0.70 -9.63
CA ILE A 29 -0.01 0.33 -9.14
C ILE A 29 0.06 -1.11 -8.67
N LEU A 30 -0.37 -1.37 -7.46
CA LEU A 30 -0.45 -2.73 -6.93
C LEU A 30 -1.83 -3.01 -6.36
N THR A 31 -2.27 -4.25 -6.48
CA THR A 31 -3.56 -4.73 -5.99
C THR A 31 -3.37 -6.00 -5.18
N PHE A 32 -4.33 -6.27 -4.30
CA PHE A 32 -4.39 -7.49 -3.48
C PHE A 32 -5.44 -8.49 -4.01
N SER A 33 -6.05 -8.17 -5.16
CA SER A 33 -7.11 -8.99 -5.76
C SER A 33 -6.65 -9.64 -7.05
N ARG A 34 -6.60 -10.98 -7.07
CA ARG A 34 -6.35 -11.77 -8.29
C ARG A 34 -7.33 -11.40 -9.40
N LYS A 35 -8.61 -11.25 -9.07
CA LYS A 35 -9.65 -10.89 -10.04
C LYS A 35 -9.38 -9.53 -10.70
N ILE A 36 -8.90 -8.55 -9.95
CA ILE A 36 -8.54 -7.23 -10.49
C ILE A 36 -7.28 -7.36 -11.35
N ALA A 37 -6.28 -8.11 -10.90
CA ALA A 37 -5.06 -8.33 -11.68
C ALA A 37 -5.37 -8.98 -13.02
N ASP A 38 -6.16 -10.03 -13.04
CA ASP A 38 -6.56 -10.73 -14.26
C ASP A 38 -7.36 -9.81 -15.21
N TYR A 39 -8.23 -8.97 -14.65
CA TYR A 39 -8.96 -7.98 -15.44
C TYR A 39 -8.02 -6.98 -16.10
N VAL A 40 -7.05 -6.43 -15.35
CA VAL A 40 -6.08 -5.46 -15.90
C VAL A 40 -5.26 -6.10 -17.02
N LEU A 41 -4.78 -7.32 -16.82
CA LEU A 41 -3.98 -8.05 -17.83
C LEU A 41 -4.78 -8.39 -19.09
N ALA A 42 -6.09 -8.62 -18.96
CA ALA A 42 -6.96 -8.85 -20.11
C ALA A 42 -7.38 -7.58 -20.83
N ALA A 43 -7.57 -6.47 -20.09
CA ALA A 43 -8.11 -5.22 -20.62
C ALA A 43 -7.04 -4.29 -21.24
N TYR A 44 -5.78 -4.45 -20.84
CA TYR A 44 -4.69 -3.57 -21.26
C TYR A 44 -3.51 -4.35 -21.82
N PRO A 45 -2.83 -3.83 -22.86
CA PRO A 45 -1.57 -4.42 -23.33
C PRO A 45 -0.49 -4.27 -22.24
N CYS A 46 -0.22 -5.37 -21.57
CA CYS A 46 0.81 -5.45 -20.52
C CYS A 46 1.97 -6.30 -21.01
N ARG A 47 3.22 -5.86 -20.74
CA ARG A 47 4.41 -6.68 -20.92
C ARG A 47 5.03 -7.01 -19.57
N GLN A 48 5.45 -8.24 -19.37
CA GLN A 48 6.20 -8.61 -18.17
C GLN A 48 7.61 -8.00 -18.22
N ILE A 49 8.05 -7.40 -17.11
CA ILE A 49 9.34 -6.72 -17.00
C ILE A 49 10.27 -7.35 -15.95
N GLY A 50 9.74 -8.25 -15.11
CA GLY A 50 10.52 -8.93 -14.09
C GLY A 50 9.65 -9.77 -13.17
N TRP A 51 10.23 -10.13 -12.04
CA TRP A 51 9.62 -10.94 -11.00
C TRP A 51 9.99 -10.41 -9.62
N SER A 52 9.05 -10.45 -8.68
CA SER A 52 9.37 -10.52 -7.24
C SER A 52 9.44 -11.98 -6.86
N ARG A 53 10.55 -12.41 -6.26
CA ARG A 53 10.84 -13.80 -5.95
C ARG A 53 10.73 -14.07 -4.47
N SER A 54 9.96 -15.06 -4.08
CA SER A 54 9.83 -15.46 -2.68
C SER A 54 9.77 -16.98 -2.51
N ALA A 55 9.97 -17.43 -1.29
CA ALA A 55 9.79 -18.85 -0.94
C ALA A 55 8.35 -19.34 -1.15
N CYS A 56 7.37 -18.42 -1.18
CA CYS A 56 5.96 -18.72 -1.45
C CYS A 56 5.61 -18.74 -2.94
N GLY A 57 6.57 -18.52 -3.81
CA GLY A 57 6.42 -18.47 -5.26
C GLY A 57 6.76 -17.10 -5.85
N ASP A 58 6.95 -17.10 -7.16
CA ASP A 58 7.31 -15.90 -7.91
C ASP A 58 6.06 -15.13 -8.34
N THR A 59 6.10 -13.80 -8.20
CA THR A 59 5.06 -12.91 -8.67
C THR A 59 5.56 -12.10 -9.85
N PRO A 60 4.91 -12.17 -11.03
CA PRO A 60 5.31 -11.39 -12.18
C PRO A 60 5.02 -9.91 -11.99
N ILE A 61 5.95 -9.08 -12.46
CA ILE A 61 5.81 -7.62 -12.51
C ILE A 61 5.59 -7.24 -13.97
N TYR A 62 4.56 -6.46 -14.20
CA TYR A 62 4.16 -6.01 -15.53
C TYR A 62 4.39 -4.51 -15.69
N CYS A 63 4.50 -4.10 -16.95
CA CYS A 63 4.51 -2.71 -17.36
C CYS A 63 3.41 -2.48 -18.38
N LEU A 64 2.71 -1.38 -18.28
CA LEU A 64 1.73 -0.91 -19.25
C LEU A 64 1.93 0.58 -19.54
N ASP A 65 1.72 0.96 -20.78
CA ASP A 65 1.76 2.36 -21.22
C ASP A 65 0.32 2.84 -21.48
N ARG A 66 -0.07 4.00 -20.88
CA ARG A 66 -1.39 4.59 -21.05
C ARG A 66 -1.33 6.11 -20.97
N ALA A 67 -1.99 6.80 -21.92
CA ALA A 67 -2.04 8.25 -21.98
C ALA A 67 -0.66 8.92 -21.90
N GLY A 68 0.34 8.37 -22.58
CA GLY A 68 1.70 8.88 -22.59
C GLY A 68 2.49 8.66 -21.30
N LYS A 69 1.96 7.88 -20.35
CA LYS A 69 2.61 7.52 -19.09
C LYS A 69 2.84 6.02 -19.01
N ARG A 70 3.87 5.66 -18.27
CA ARG A 70 4.28 4.28 -18.04
C ARG A 70 4.01 3.88 -16.60
N PHE A 71 3.38 2.73 -16.41
CA PHE A 71 3.03 2.21 -15.08
C PHE A 71 3.61 0.81 -14.90
N ALA A 72 4.23 0.57 -13.74
CA ALA A 72 4.44 -0.78 -13.25
C ALA A 72 3.15 -1.30 -12.59
N PHE A 73 2.91 -2.61 -12.68
CA PHE A 73 1.75 -3.25 -12.10
C PHE A 73 2.08 -4.65 -11.60
N PHE A 74 1.62 -5.00 -10.40
CA PHE A 74 1.71 -6.37 -9.89
C PHE A 74 0.62 -6.69 -8.86
N LEU A 75 0.40 -7.98 -8.63
CA LEU A 75 -0.43 -8.50 -7.54
C LEU A 75 0.45 -8.63 -6.29
N SER A 76 0.12 -7.91 -5.23
CA SER A 76 0.84 -7.99 -3.96
C SER A 76 0.35 -9.14 -3.08
N TYR A 77 1.21 -9.62 -2.19
CA TYR A 77 0.81 -10.40 -1.03
C TYR A 77 0.12 -9.48 -0.01
N ILE A 78 -0.75 -10.07 0.81
CA ILE A 78 -1.50 -9.39 1.87
C ILE A 78 -0.62 -9.23 3.11
N GLY A 79 -0.77 -8.11 3.80
CA GLY A 79 -0.10 -7.78 5.05
C GLY A 79 1.10 -6.85 4.89
N ALA A 80 1.26 -5.94 5.82
CA ALA A 80 2.31 -4.91 5.81
C ALA A 80 3.71 -5.48 5.57
N PRO A 81 4.17 -6.55 6.26
CA PRO A 81 5.51 -7.07 6.05
C PRO A 81 5.73 -7.63 4.64
N ALA A 82 4.76 -8.36 4.10
CA ALA A 82 4.88 -8.98 2.79
C ALA A 82 4.79 -7.95 1.65
N CYS A 83 3.83 -7.04 1.72
CA CYS A 83 3.67 -5.97 0.75
C CYS A 83 4.89 -5.04 0.72
N THR A 84 5.38 -4.62 1.90
CA THR A 84 6.56 -3.76 2.02
C THR A 84 7.81 -4.43 1.44
N ALA A 85 8.06 -5.70 1.76
CA ALA A 85 9.19 -6.45 1.20
C ALA A 85 9.11 -6.55 -0.33
N MET A 86 7.92 -6.84 -0.88
CA MET A 86 7.74 -6.87 -2.34
C MET A 86 8.05 -5.51 -2.99
N ILE A 87 7.57 -4.41 -2.44
CA ILE A 87 7.88 -3.07 -2.96
C ILE A 87 9.38 -2.81 -2.93
N GLU A 88 10.06 -3.14 -1.83
CA GLU A 88 11.52 -3.00 -1.70
C GLU A 88 12.27 -3.80 -2.78
N GLU A 89 11.89 -5.05 -3.01
CA GLU A 89 12.50 -5.92 -4.04
C GLU A 89 12.27 -5.40 -5.46
N THR A 90 11.11 -4.80 -5.74
CA THR A 90 10.81 -4.29 -7.08
C THR A 90 11.73 -3.16 -7.53
N ARG A 91 12.48 -2.52 -6.62
CA ARG A 91 13.49 -1.50 -6.95
C ARG A 91 14.63 -2.05 -7.84
N ALA A 92 14.84 -3.34 -7.89
CA ALA A 92 15.75 -3.98 -8.83
C ALA A 92 15.18 -4.06 -10.26
N VAL A 93 13.86 -3.95 -10.44
CA VAL A 93 13.15 -4.14 -11.70
C VAL A 93 12.72 -2.80 -12.32
N PHE A 94 12.16 -1.92 -11.51
CA PHE A 94 11.75 -0.58 -11.94
C PHE A 94 12.04 0.47 -10.86
N ARG A 95 12.01 1.75 -11.26
CA ARG A 95 12.17 2.88 -10.34
C ARG A 95 11.01 3.85 -10.49
N THR A 96 10.45 4.25 -9.34
CA THR A 96 9.41 5.28 -9.22
C THR A 96 9.39 5.81 -7.78
N GLU A 97 8.87 7.02 -7.61
CA GLU A 97 8.60 7.64 -6.29
C GLU A 97 7.11 7.56 -5.93
N LYS A 98 6.28 6.92 -6.77
CA LYS A 98 4.82 6.91 -6.61
C LYS A 98 4.27 5.50 -6.61
N TYR A 99 3.67 5.13 -5.49
CA TYR A 99 2.98 3.85 -5.31
C TYR A 99 1.50 4.10 -5.04
N VAL A 100 0.63 3.37 -5.74
CA VAL A 100 -0.82 3.38 -5.55
C VAL A 100 -1.26 1.98 -5.16
N LEU A 101 -1.77 1.85 -3.94
CA LEU A 101 -2.35 0.61 -3.44
C LEU A 101 -3.86 0.64 -3.69
N PHE A 102 -4.40 -0.41 -4.28
CA PHE A 102 -5.82 -0.53 -4.57
C PHE A 102 -6.32 -1.93 -4.21
N GLY A 103 -7.26 -2.00 -3.28
CA GLY A 103 -7.78 -3.28 -2.77
C GLY A 103 -9.10 -3.15 -2.05
N GLY A 104 -9.55 -4.24 -1.47
CA GLY A 104 -10.69 -4.27 -0.57
C GLY A 104 -10.29 -3.94 0.86
N ALA A 105 -11.22 -3.38 1.64
CA ALA A 105 -11.04 -3.10 3.05
C ALA A 105 -12.30 -3.45 3.82
N GLY A 106 -12.16 -3.79 5.10
CA GLY A 106 -13.29 -3.89 6.01
C GLY A 106 -13.90 -2.51 6.26
N CYS A 107 -15.22 -2.42 6.33
CA CYS A 107 -15.94 -1.17 6.51
C CYS A 107 -16.27 -0.97 8.00
N LEU A 108 -15.77 0.11 8.61
CA LEU A 108 -16.10 0.45 9.99
C LEU A 108 -17.37 1.30 10.10
N ASP A 109 -17.70 2.07 9.06
CA ASP A 109 -18.90 2.91 9.05
C ASP A 109 -19.64 2.79 7.70
N LYS A 110 -20.72 2.02 7.69
CA LYS A 110 -21.51 1.74 6.50
C LYS A 110 -22.19 3.00 5.93
N GLU A 111 -22.56 3.96 6.75
CA GLU A 111 -23.21 5.19 6.31
C GLU A 111 -22.23 6.08 5.55
N ILE A 112 -20.96 6.08 5.97
CA ILE A 112 -19.90 6.83 5.31
C ILE A 112 -19.42 6.12 4.04
N ALA A 113 -19.17 4.82 4.11
CA ALA A 113 -18.42 4.07 3.10
C ALA A 113 -19.26 3.46 1.98
N ARG A 114 -20.57 3.26 2.20
CA ARG A 114 -21.43 2.53 1.26
C ARG A 114 -21.42 3.13 -0.16
N GLY A 115 -21.03 2.32 -1.14
CA GLY A 115 -20.97 2.71 -2.55
C GLY A 115 -19.89 3.74 -2.88
N LYS A 116 -18.90 3.92 -2.02
CA LYS A 116 -17.83 4.92 -2.18
C LYS A 116 -16.44 4.26 -2.17
N VAL A 117 -15.50 4.91 -2.83
CA VAL A 117 -14.07 4.64 -2.65
C VAL A 117 -13.64 5.23 -1.31
N MET A 118 -13.09 4.42 -0.43
CA MET A 118 -12.51 4.91 0.83
C MET A 118 -11.09 5.40 0.57
N VAL A 119 -10.82 6.66 0.90
CA VAL A 119 -9.53 7.31 0.69
C VAL A 119 -8.92 7.64 2.06
N PRO A 120 -8.00 6.81 2.56
CA PRO A 120 -7.40 7.02 3.87
C PRO A 120 -6.51 8.25 3.93
N THR A 121 -6.70 9.09 4.96
CA THR A 121 -5.89 10.30 5.21
C THR A 121 -4.77 10.07 6.23
N ALA A 122 -4.95 9.09 7.10
CA ALA A 122 -3.95 8.60 8.06
C ALA A 122 -4.26 7.14 8.39
N ALA A 123 -3.26 6.38 8.82
CA ALA A 123 -3.39 4.99 9.20
C ALA A 123 -3.03 4.79 10.67
N TYR A 124 -3.93 4.14 11.44
CA TYR A 124 -3.62 3.62 12.78
C TYR A 124 -2.68 2.43 12.65
N ARG A 125 -1.60 2.43 13.44
CA ARG A 125 -0.48 1.50 13.31
C ARG A 125 -0.64 0.32 14.27
N ASP A 126 -1.57 -0.60 13.97
CA ASP A 126 -1.78 -1.85 14.71
C ASP A 126 -1.12 -3.04 13.97
N GLU A 127 0.13 -2.82 13.55
CA GLU A 127 0.97 -3.78 12.83
C GLU A 127 2.44 -3.59 13.23
N GLY A 128 3.32 -4.52 12.84
CA GLY A 128 4.71 -4.50 13.28
C GLY A 128 5.67 -3.75 12.37
N THR A 129 5.43 -3.70 11.10
CA THR A 129 6.40 -3.28 10.06
C THR A 129 6.75 -1.80 10.14
N SER A 130 5.75 -0.94 10.31
CA SER A 130 5.94 0.51 10.30
C SER A 130 6.88 1.00 11.41
N TYR A 131 6.96 0.29 12.54
CA TYR A 131 7.86 0.64 13.65
C TYR A 131 9.35 0.38 13.37
N HIS A 132 9.68 -0.27 12.25
CA HIS A 132 11.06 -0.38 11.78
C HIS A 132 11.46 0.76 10.83
N TYR A 133 10.48 1.47 10.25
CA TYR A 133 10.70 2.51 9.24
C TYR A 133 10.36 3.92 9.73
N ALA A 134 9.63 4.06 10.85
CA ALA A 134 9.24 5.37 11.39
C ALA A 134 9.23 5.35 12.92
N PRO A 135 9.45 6.51 13.58
CA PRO A 135 9.33 6.63 15.04
C PRO A 135 7.96 6.15 15.54
N ALA A 136 7.90 5.73 16.80
CA ALA A 136 6.67 5.28 17.44
C ALA A 136 5.62 6.40 17.47
N ALA A 137 4.42 6.09 17.00
CA ALA A 137 3.23 6.94 17.04
C ALA A 137 2.01 6.04 16.78
N ASP A 138 0.84 6.45 17.24
CA ASP A 138 -0.40 5.70 17.00
C ASP A 138 -0.85 5.78 15.53
N TYR A 139 -0.59 6.90 14.89
CA TYR A 139 -0.98 7.18 13.50
C TYR A 139 0.20 7.58 12.64
N ILE A 140 0.09 7.29 11.35
CA ILE A 140 0.95 7.84 10.30
C ILE A 140 0.09 8.51 9.24
N ASP A 141 0.45 9.74 8.83
CA ASP A 141 -0.27 10.49 7.80
C ASP A 141 -0.05 9.89 6.41
N LEU A 142 -1.08 9.96 5.57
CA LEU A 142 -1.08 9.48 4.19
C LEU A 142 -1.21 10.69 3.23
N PRO A 143 -0.11 11.38 2.90
CA PRO A 143 -0.14 12.62 2.14
C PRO A 143 -0.70 12.46 0.72
N GLY A 144 -0.62 11.26 0.13
CA GLY A 144 -1.18 10.90 -1.16
C GLY A 144 -2.71 10.97 -1.24
N ALA A 145 -3.42 10.99 -0.10
CA ALA A 145 -4.88 11.00 -0.03
C ALA A 145 -5.51 12.16 -0.83
N ARG A 146 -4.88 13.35 -0.81
CA ARG A 146 -5.38 14.53 -1.55
C ARG A 146 -5.40 14.29 -3.06
N ALA A 147 -4.35 13.68 -3.61
CA ALA A 147 -4.27 13.38 -5.03
C ALA A 147 -5.31 12.33 -5.44
N VAL A 148 -5.51 11.30 -4.61
CA VAL A 148 -6.53 10.27 -4.86
C VAL A 148 -7.93 10.85 -4.77
N ALA A 149 -8.22 11.70 -3.80
CA ALA A 149 -9.51 12.38 -3.67
C ALA A 149 -9.80 13.30 -4.87
N ALA A 150 -8.81 14.07 -5.34
CA ALA A 150 -8.95 14.89 -6.54
C ALA A 150 -9.26 14.02 -7.77
N PHE A 151 -8.53 12.94 -7.98
CA PHE A 151 -8.81 11.98 -9.05
C PHE A 151 -10.23 11.40 -8.98
N CYS A 152 -10.70 11.01 -7.79
CA CYS A 152 -12.07 10.52 -7.63
C CYS A 152 -13.10 11.58 -8.00
N ALA A 153 -12.90 12.82 -7.56
CA ALA A 153 -13.79 13.93 -7.87
C ALA A 153 -13.84 14.23 -9.37
N GLU A 154 -12.67 14.34 -10.03
CA GLU A 154 -12.56 14.57 -11.47
C GLU A 154 -13.16 13.43 -12.31
N SER A 155 -13.08 12.19 -11.81
CA SER A 155 -13.63 11.00 -12.48
C SER A 155 -15.11 10.75 -12.15
N GLY A 156 -15.74 11.58 -11.33
CA GLY A 156 -17.12 11.38 -10.90
C GLY A 156 -17.33 10.15 -10.00
N LEU A 157 -16.26 9.63 -9.39
CA LEU A 157 -16.33 8.50 -8.49
C LEU A 157 -16.72 8.96 -7.08
N PRO A 158 -17.81 8.43 -6.49
CA PRO A 158 -18.13 8.71 -5.10
C PRO A 158 -16.99 8.25 -4.17
N TYR A 159 -16.55 9.10 -3.27
CA TYR A 159 -15.50 8.76 -2.31
C TYR A 159 -15.79 9.30 -0.91
N ALA A 160 -15.10 8.77 0.07
CA ALA A 160 -15.11 9.23 1.44
C ALA A 160 -13.67 9.34 1.97
N LEU A 161 -13.39 10.45 2.64
CA LEU A 161 -12.13 10.68 3.34
C LEU A 161 -12.28 10.29 4.82
N GLY A 162 -11.28 9.64 5.39
CA GLY A 162 -11.23 9.28 6.80
C GLY A 162 -9.92 8.59 7.12
N ARG A 163 -9.76 8.15 8.37
CA ARG A 163 -8.62 7.34 8.77
C ARG A 163 -8.85 5.87 8.41
N THR A 164 -7.78 5.10 8.29
CA THR A 164 -7.84 3.64 8.25
C THR A 164 -7.22 3.02 9.49
N TRP A 165 -7.61 1.81 9.80
CA TRP A 165 -6.97 0.97 10.78
C TRP A 165 -6.14 -0.09 10.06
N THR A 166 -4.80 -0.02 10.12
CA THR A 166 -3.92 -1.06 9.59
C THR A 166 -3.65 -2.07 10.68
N THR A 167 -4.05 -3.35 10.48
CA THR A 167 -3.85 -4.43 11.47
C THR A 167 -3.19 -5.66 10.87
N ASP A 168 -2.34 -6.34 11.64
CA ASP A 168 -1.76 -7.64 11.28
C ASP A 168 -2.68 -8.82 11.64
N ALA A 169 -3.80 -8.58 12.32
CA ALA A 169 -4.58 -9.62 12.97
C ALA A 169 -6.08 -9.54 12.65
N ILE A 170 -6.47 -9.82 11.40
CA ILE A 170 -7.85 -9.74 10.88
C ILE A 170 -8.89 -10.44 11.80
N PHE A 171 -8.56 -11.58 12.40
CA PHE A 171 -9.47 -12.29 13.30
C PHE A 171 -9.42 -11.79 14.75
N ARG A 172 -8.71 -10.69 15.01
CA ARG A 172 -8.66 -10.01 16.31
C ARG A 172 -9.20 -8.58 16.27
N GLU A 173 -9.92 -8.22 15.24
CA GLU A 173 -10.73 -7.01 15.15
C GLU A 173 -11.90 -7.12 16.14
N THR A 174 -11.60 -7.02 17.45
CA THR A 174 -12.59 -7.16 18.51
C THR A 174 -13.58 -6.00 18.52
N GLU A 175 -14.78 -6.19 19.06
CA GLU A 175 -15.80 -5.15 19.17
C GLU A 175 -15.27 -3.88 19.88
N GLY A 176 -14.45 -4.05 20.92
CA GLY A 176 -13.84 -2.94 21.65
C GLY A 176 -12.86 -2.15 20.77
N ASN A 177 -11.97 -2.84 20.04
CA ASN A 177 -11.03 -2.19 19.12
C ASN A 177 -11.76 -1.53 17.96
N PHE A 178 -12.77 -2.19 17.41
CA PHE A 178 -13.62 -1.64 16.35
C PHE A 178 -14.30 -0.34 16.79
N ALA A 179 -14.93 -0.33 17.97
CA ALA A 179 -15.58 0.85 18.52
C ALA A 179 -14.59 2.01 18.77
N ALA A 180 -13.40 1.69 19.30
CA ALA A 180 -12.34 2.68 19.52
C ALA A 180 -11.84 3.30 18.21
N ARG A 181 -11.51 2.47 17.21
CA ARG A 181 -11.05 2.97 15.92
C ARG A 181 -12.12 3.80 15.20
N LYS A 182 -13.38 3.36 15.23
CA LYS A 182 -14.49 4.13 14.68
C LYS A 182 -14.65 5.49 15.37
N ALA A 183 -14.54 5.54 16.70
CA ALA A 183 -14.61 6.79 17.49
C ALA A 183 -13.46 7.76 17.14
N GLU A 184 -12.30 7.24 16.73
CA GLU A 184 -11.14 8.01 16.28
C GLU A 184 -11.24 8.45 14.81
N GLY A 185 -12.32 8.14 14.11
CA GLY A 185 -12.57 8.52 12.73
C GLY A 185 -12.00 7.56 11.69
N CYS A 186 -11.69 6.30 12.07
CA CYS A 186 -11.41 5.26 11.09
C CYS A 186 -12.70 4.85 10.38
N ILE A 187 -12.68 4.87 9.05
CA ILE A 187 -13.80 4.49 8.18
C ILE A 187 -13.62 3.07 7.61
N CYS A 188 -12.40 2.57 7.61
CA CYS A 188 -12.06 1.24 7.11
C CYS A 188 -10.92 0.60 7.91
N VAL A 189 -10.75 -0.71 7.73
CA VAL A 189 -9.65 -1.53 8.22
C VAL A 189 -9.03 -2.29 7.07
N GLU A 190 -7.71 -2.33 7.04
CA GLU A 190 -6.89 -3.02 6.03
C GLU A 190 -5.57 -3.48 6.69
N MET A 191 -4.61 -3.99 5.92
CA MET A 191 -3.43 -4.64 6.49
C MET A 191 -2.10 -4.07 5.98
N GLU A 192 -2.07 -2.94 5.23
CA GLU A 192 -0.86 -2.52 4.52
C GLU A 192 -0.48 -1.05 4.65
N CYS A 193 -1.45 -0.15 4.73
CA CYS A 193 -1.22 1.30 4.56
C CYS A 193 -0.15 1.87 5.49
N ALA A 194 -0.15 1.52 6.78
CA ALA A 194 0.81 2.06 7.73
C ALA A 194 2.24 1.62 7.41
N GLY A 195 2.45 0.31 7.18
CA GLY A 195 3.77 -0.23 6.87
C GLY A 195 4.34 0.30 5.57
N VAL A 196 3.53 0.32 4.50
CA VAL A 196 3.96 0.83 3.19
C VAL A 196 4.26 2.32 3.25
N GLN A 197 3.41 3.14 3.90
CA GLN A 197 3.67 4.58 4.04
C GLN A 197 4.95 4.85 4.82
N ALA A 198 5.17 4.14 5.93
CA ALA A 198 6.39 4.30 6.73
C ALA A 198 7.64 3.96 5.91
N MET A 199 7.61 2.85 5.17
CA MET A 199 8.71 2.45 4.29
C MET A 199 8.95 3.47 3.17
N CYS A 200 7.91 3.92 2.47
CA CYS A 200 8.05 4.91 1.41
C CYS A 200 8.66 6.21 1.93
N ALA A 201 8.19 6.71 3.09
CA ALA A 201 8.74 7.92 3.71
C ALA A 201 10.21 7.75 4.14
N PHE A 202 10.60 6.55 4.58
CA PHE A 202 11.98 6.25 4.96
C PHE A 202 12.93 6.17 3.76
N ARG A 203 12.43 5.70 2.62
CA ARG A 203 13.24 5.50 1.41
C ARG A 203 13.32 6.73 0.48
N GLY A 204 12.48 7.73 0.66
CA GLY A 204 12.39 8.95 -0.16
C GLY A 204 11.55 8.74 -1.39
#